data_ca3f47c67cc64bfd7f1a03535ca91c26
#
_entry.id   ca3f47c67cc64bfd7f1a03535ca91c26
#
_cell.length_a   1.000
_cell.length_b   1.000
_cell.length_c   1.000
_cell.angle_alpha   90.00
_cell.angle_beta   90.00
_cell.angle_gamma   90.00
#
_symmetry.space_group_name_H-M   'P 1'
#
loop_
_entity.id
_entity.type
_entity.pdbx_description
1 polymer ?
#
loop_
_entity_poly.entity_id
_entity_poly.type
_entity_poly.pdbx_seq_one_letter_code
_entity_poly.pdbx_strand_id
1 'polypeptide(L)'
;MLGRAVGRGGKVAALRWSSKMTSQDSSRKKELCAAYSVVDERVSRSMEECGRRRSEVLLLAVSKLKPASDVAILYEEMGLRHFGENYVQELVGKAAELPGDIQWHFIGALQSNKCKDLAKVANLYAVETIDSLKKVRKLEEARAKFQPDAPAILCSIEVNTSGEAQKAGVSDEAELCELVEFFLSEDAKHVRLRGLMTIGSWDASHAADGENPEFAALAKWKRVLDGKYGLNLELSMGMSADFAAAMRQGSSEVRIGTDIFGARPARK
;
A
#
# COMPACT_ATOMS: atom_id res chain seq x y z
N MET A 1 26.27 -7.31 39.48
CA MET A 1 26.87 -7.76 38.22
C MET A 1 25.71 -8.10 37.28
N LEU A 2 25.42 -7.20 36.36
CA LEU A 2 24.30 -7.29 35.41
C LEU A 2 24.88 -7.55 34.00
N GLY A 3 24.69 -8.76 33.50
CA GLY A 3 25.09 -9.14 32.16
C GLY A 3 24.02 -8.71 31.14
N ARG A 4 24.40 -7.79 30.24
CA ARG A 4 23.63 -7.42 29.07
C ARG A 4 23.64 -8.56 28.03
N ALA A 5 22.49 -9.09 27.70
CA ALA A 5 22.29 -9.89 26.48
C ALA A 5 21.95 -8.94 25.32
N VAL A 6 22.92 -8.73 24.43
CA VAL A 6 22.72 -8.02 23.16
C VAL A 6 22.23 -9.02 22.12
N GLY A 7 21.02 -8.85 21.64
CA GLY A 7 20.43 -9.65 20.58
C GLY A 7 21.20 -9.51 19.27
N ARG A 8 21.81 -10.62 18.82
CA ARG A 8 22.41 -10.77 17.49
C ARG A 8 21.35 -11.36 16.55
N GLY A 9 20.61 -10.52 15.82
CA GLY A 9 19.60 -10.98 14.86
C GLY A 9 19.53 -10.26 13.51
N GLY A 10 20.35 -9.24 13.28
CA GLY A 10 20.16 -8.36 12.12
C GLY A 10 21.16 -8.44 10.97
N LYS A 11 22.18 -9.33 10.99
CA LYS A 11 23.28 -9.26 10.00
C LYS A 11 23.41 -10.44 9.02
N VAL A 12 22.56 -11.45 9.08
CA VAL A 12 22.78 -12.68 8.29
C VAL A 12 22.07 -12.67 6.93
N ALA A 13 21.00 -11.90 6.76
CA ALA A 13 20.24 -11.86 5.49
C ALA A 13 20.90 -10.98 4.41
N ALA A 14 21.52 -9.84 4.79
CA ALA A 14 22.12 -8.90 3.85
C ALA A 14 23.35 -9.44 3.07
N LEU A 15 24.03 -10.46 3.61
CA LEU A 15 25.26 -11.00 3.02
C LEU A 15 25.04 -12.06 1.92
N ARG A 16 23.83 -12.53 1.66
CA ARG A 16 23.57 -13.59 0.67
C ARG A 16 23.25 -13.11 -0.74
N TRP A 17 22.83 -11.85 -0.93
CA TRP A 17 22.41 -11.32 -2.23
C TRP A 17 23.57 -10.73 -3.05
N SER A 18 24.63 -10.26 -2.41
CA SER A 18 25.74 -9.55 -3.06
C SER A 18 26.71 -10.40 -3.90
N SER A 19 26.62 -11.73 -3.92
CA SER A 19 27.77 -12.54 -4.36
C SER A 19 27.68 -13.21 -5.72
N LYS A 20 26.66 -13.02 -6.56
CA LYS A 20 26.63 -13.51 -7.96
C LYS A 20 25.65 -12.72 -8.84
N MET A 21 25.91 -11.46 -9.11
CA MET A 21 25.20 -10.76 -10.19
C MET A 21 25.67 -11.25 -11.55
N THR A 22 24.76 -11.76 -12.36
CA THR A 22 24.99 -12.07 -13.79
C THR A 22 24.92 -10.78 -14.63
N SER A 23 25.35 -10.82 -15.90
CA SER A 23 25.18 -9.69 -16.83
C SER A 23 23.71 -9.31 -17.03
N GLN A 24 22.81 -10.29 -16.92
CA GLN A 24 21.35 -10.10 -17.01
C GLN A 24 20.81 -9.35 -15.79
N ASP A 25 21.31 -9.65 -14.59
CA ASP A 25 20.95 -8.94 -13.35
C ASP A 25 21.39 -7.49 -13.42
N SER A 26 22.57 -7.21 -13.99
CA SER A 26 23.08 -5.84 -14.17
C SER A 26 22.22 -5.03 -15.15
N SER A 27 21.69 -5.65 -16.21
CA SER A 27 20.77 -4.98 -17.15
C SER A 27 19.42 -4.68 -16.48
N ARG A 28 18.85 -5.66 -15.76
CA ARG A 28 17.59 -5.50 -15.04
C ARG A 28 17.67 -4.43 -13.96
N LYS A 29 18.76 -4.35 -13.24
CA LYS A 29 19.05 -3.30 -12.26
C LYS A 29 18.99 -1.90 -12.89
N LYS A 30 19.70 -1.69 -14.00
CA LYS A 30 19.70 -0.40 -14.70
C LYS A 30 18.29 -0.02 -15.17
N GLU A 31 17.55 -0.97 -15.73
CA GLU A 31 16.19 -0.77 -16.20
C GLU A 31 15.26 -0.33 -15.07
N LEU A 32 15.25 -1.06 -13.95
CA LEU A 32 14.39 -0.76 -12.80
C LEU A 32 14.71 0.59 -12.16
N CYS A 33 15.99 0.89 -11.94
CA CYS A 33 16.41 2.16 -11.36
C CYS A 33 16.03 3.34 -12.27
N ALA A 34 16.26 3.21 -13.58
CA ALA A 34 15.90 4.25 -14.56
C ALA A 34 14.38 4.45 -14.61
N ALA A 35 13.59 3.36 -14.67
CA ALA A 35 12.13 3.42 -14.68
C ALA A 35 11.58 4.07 -13.42
N TYR A 36 12.10 3.70 -12.26
CA TYR A 36 11.70 4.31 -10.99
C TYR A 36 12.02 5.81 -10.97
N SER A 37 13.23 6.21 -11.36
CA SER A 37 13.63 7.63 -11.40
C SER A 37 12.69 8.46 -12.28
N VAL A 38 12.35 7.96 -13.47
CA VAL A 38 11.39 8.62 -14.37
C VAL A 38 10.03 8.79 -13.72
N VAL A 39 9.54 7.77 -13.03
CA VAL A 39 8.25 7.84 -12.32
C VAL A 39 8.31 8.82 -11.16
N ASP A 40 9.37 8.79 -10.35
CA ASP A 40 9.54 9.70 -9.22
C ASP A 40 9.65 11.17 -9.65
N GLU A 41 10.33 11.45 -10.76
CA GLU A 41 10.37 12.78 -11.37
C GLU A 41 8.99 13.26 -11.84
N ARG A 42 8.20 12.36 -12.48
CA ARG A 42 6.83 12.68 -12.91
C ARG A 42 5.94 12.98 -11.70
N VAL A 43 6.05 12.18 -10.64
CA VAL A 43 5.31 12.41 -9.37
C VAL A 43 5.73 13.74 -8.77
N SER A 44 7.02 14.02 -8.68
CA SER A 44 7.56 15.27 -8.13
C SER A 44 7.04 16.50 -8.90
N ARG A 45 7.09 16.46 -10.24
CA ARG A 45 6.57 17.52 -11.10
C ARG A 45 5.06 17.76 -10.88
N SER A 46 4.27 16.68 -10.84
CA SER A 46 2.84 16.82 -10.60
C SER A 46 2.51 17.38 -9.21
N MET A 47 3.37 17.13 -8.21
CA MET A 47 3.24 17.74 -6.88
C MET A 47 3.54 19.24 -6.92
N GLU A 48 4.60 19.64 -7.61
CA GLU A 48 4.95 21.06 -7.79
C GLU A 48 3.84 21.83 -8.51
N GLU A 49 3.26 21.25 -9.56
CA GLU A 49 2.11 21.82 -10.29
C GLU A 49 0.89 21.99 -9.38
N CYS A 50 0.73 21.15 -8.37
CA CYS A 50 -0.34 21.28 -7.36
C CYS A 50 0.02 22.20 -6.18
N GLY A 51 1.21 22.80 -6.16
CA GLY A 51 1.71 23.59 -5.03
C GLY A 51 1.92 22.79 -3.74
N ARG A 52 2.13 21.46 -3.85
CA ARG A 52 2.33 20.52 -2.74
C ARG A 52 3.78 20.05 -2.66
N ARG A 53 4.23 19.69 -1.46
CA ARG A 53 5.59 19.17 -1.26
C ARG A 53 5.64 17.68 -1.64
N ARG A 54 6.75 17.23 -2.23
CA ARG A 54 6.97 15.81 -2.59
C ARG A 54 6.77 14.86 -1.40
N SER A 55 7.11 15.29 -0.19
CA SER A 55 6.97 14.51 1.04
C SER A 55 5.51 14.28 1.50
N GLU A 56 4.54 14.93 0.88
CA GLU A 56 3.12 14.77 1.22
C GLU A 56 2.45 13.62 0.46
N VAL A 57 3.16 12.99 -0.47
CA VAL A 57 2.63 11.85 -1.24
C VAL A 57 3.60 10.68 -1.18
N LEU A 58 3.11 9.54 -0.77
CA LEU A 58 3.80 8.27 -0.88
C LEU A 58 3.66 7.73 -2.31
N LEU A 59 4.80 7.47 -2.96
CA LEU A 59 4.86 6.66 -4.17
C LEU A 59 5.02 5.20 -3.75
N LEU A 60 3.93 4.45 -3.80
CA LEU A 60 3.94 3.03 -3.50
C LEU A 60 4.33 2.22 -4.75
N ALA A 61 5.47 1.53 -4.68
CA ALA A 61 5.94 0.66 -5.75
C ALA A 61 5.19 -0.68 -5.72
N VAL A 62 4.32 -0.92 -6.71
CA VAL A 62 3.45 -2.12 -6.74
C VAL A 62 4.17 -3.27 -7.45
N SER A 63 4.68 -4.22 -6.68
CA SER A 63 5.55 -5.32 -7.13
C SER A 63 4.83 -6.66 -7.38
N LYS A 64 3.51 -6.65 -7.44
CA LYS A 64 2.71 -7.86 -7.74
C LYS A 64 3.16 -8.55 -9.03
N LEU A 65 3.24 -9.88 -8.99
CA LEU A 65 3.67 -10.74 -10.10
C LEU A 65 5.12 -10.46 -10.57
N LYS A 66 5.94 -9.84 -9.73
CA LYS A 66 7.35 -9.60 -9.98
C LYS A 66 8.20 -10.40 -8.99
N PRO A 67 9.40 -10.84 -9.35
CA PRO A 67 10.26 -11.60 -8.45
C PRO A 67 10.74 -10.76 -7.27
N ALA A 68 11.09 -11.39 -6.16
CA ALA A 68 11.67 -10.74 -4.99
C ALA A 68 12.97 -9.99 -5.31
N SER A 69 13.73 -10.47 -6.31
CA SER A 69 14.95 -9.80 -6.81
C SER A 69 14.71 -8.38 -7.34
N ASP A 70 13.57 -8.12 -7.99
CA ASP A 70 13.22 -6.78 -8.46
C ASP A 70 12.96 -5.82 -7.28
N VAL A 71 12.33 -6.31 -6.22
CA VAL A 71 12.12 -5.56 -4.97
C VAL A 71 13.45 -5.28 -4.28
N ALA A 72 14.33 -6.29 -4.19
CA ALA A 72 15.66 -6.15 -3.60
C ALA A 72 16.49 -5.08 -4.31
N ILE A 73 16.47 -5.04 -5.63
CA ILE A 73 17.17 -4.01 -6.42
C ILE A 73 16.69 -2.60 -6.03
N LEU A 74 15.39 -2.35 -6.04
CA LEU A 74 14.86 -1.02 -5.70
C LEU A 74 15.09 -0.67 -4.23
N TYR A 75 15.04 -1.64 -3.33
CA TYR A 75 15.38 -1.47 -1.93
C TYR A 75 16.83 -1.04 -1.73
N GLU A 76 17.79 -1.74 -2.38
CA GLU A 76 19.21 -1.51 -2.21
C GLU A 76 19.69 -0.23 -2.94
N GLU A 77 19.26 -0.06 -4.19
CA GLU A 77 19.79 1.00 -5.06
C GLU A 77 19.07 2.33 -4.93
N MET A 78 17.74 2.28 -4.71
CA MET A 78 16.91 3.48 -4.64
C MET A 78 16.47 3.82 -3.21
N GLY A 79 16.84 2.99 -2.24
CA GLY A 79 16.46 3.19 -0.84
C GLY A 79 14.96 3.02 -0.56
N LEU A 80 14.21 2.37 -1.45
CA LEU A 80 12.77 2.17 -1.26
C LEU A 80 12.49 1.28 -0.07
N ARG A 81 11.42 1.61 0.64
CA ARG A 81 10.95 0.82 1.78
C ARG A 81 9.49 0.37 1.65
N HIS A 82 8.68 1.08 0.89
CA HIS A 82 7.25 0.81 0.72
C HIS A 82 6.98 0.06 -0.58
N PHE A 83 6.43 -1.15 -0.46
CA PHE A 83 6.06 -2.00 -1.60
C PHE A 83 4.66 -2.53 -1.46
N GLY A 84 3.90 -2.54 -2.56
CA GLY A 84 2.52 -2.97 -2.62
C GLY A 84 2.34 -4.33 -3.29
N GLU A 85 1.54 -5.22 -2.66
CA GLU A 85 1.22 -6.54 -3.14
C GLU A 85 -0.30 -6.80 -3.19
N ASN A 86 -0.73 -7.58 -4.18
CA ASN A 86 -2.14 -7.93 -4.32
C ASN A 86 -2.47 -9.36 -3.86
N TYR A 87 -1.47 -10.22 -3.70
CA TYR A 87 -1.66 -11.63 -3.39
C TYR A 87 -0.98 -11.97 -2.07
N VAL A 88 -1.77 -12.52 -1.13
CA VAL A 88 -1.29 -12.80 0.23
C VAL A 88 -0.09 -13.73 0.23
N GLN A 89 -0.12 -14.80 -0.57
CA GLN A 89 0.98 -15.77 -0.66
C GLN A 89 2.26 -15.13 -1.20
N GLU A 90 2.12 -14.21 -2.16
CA GLU A 90 3.25 -13.48 -2.74
C GLU A 90 3.88 -12.54 -1.71
N LEU A 91 3.05 -11.77 -1.01
CA LEU A 91 3.51 -10.90 0.08
C LEU A 91 4.22 -11.68 1.18
N VAL A 92 3.61 -12.77 1.67
CA VAL A 92 4.20 -13.61 2.73
C VAL A 92 5.53 -14.21 2.29
N GLY A 93 5.62 -14.70 1.05
CA GLY A 93 6.86 -15.25 0.49
C GLY A 93 7.97 -14.21 0.40
N LYS A 94 7.67 -13.03 -0.16
CA LYS A 94 8.63 -11.93 -0.28
C LYS A 94 9.06 -11.38 1.08
N ALA A 95 8.13 -11.24 2.03
CA ALA A 95 8.44 -10.77 3.37
C ALA A 95 9.35 -11.74 4.16
N ALA A 96 9.28 -13.04 3.87
CA ALA A 96 10.17 -14.04 4.47
C ALA A 96 11.58 -14.05 3.86
N GLU A 97 11.72 -13.58 2.60
CA GLU A 97 12.96 -13.62 1.84
C GLU A 97 13.75 -12.30 1.90
N LEU A 98 13.05 -11.17 2.00
CA LEU A 98 13.60 -9.82 1.87
C LEU A 98 13.84 -9.14 3.23
N PRO A 99 14.58 -8.00 3.27
CA PRO A 99 14.88 -7.28 4.50
C PRO A 99 13.65 -6.92 5.33
N GLY A 100 13.77 -7.07 6.66
CA GLY A 100 12.67 -6.87 7.60
C GLY A 100 12.26 -5.40 7.83
N ASP A 101 12.99 -4.44 7.30
CA ASP A 101 12.65 -3.00 7.33
C ASP A 101 11.87 -2.53 6.10
N ILE A 102 11.58 -3.44 5.16
CA ILE A 102 10.59 -3.20 4.11
C ILE A 102 9.21 -3.04 4.77
N GLN A 103 8.46 -2.07 4.33
CA GLN A 103 7.10 -1.78 4.78
C GLN A 103 6.10 -2.30 3.72
N TRP A 104 5.50 -3.45 4.02
CA TRP A 104 4.59 -4.11 3.08
C TRP A 104 3.18 -3.52 3.14
N HIS A 105 2.63 -3.17 1.98
CA HIS A 105 1.24 -2.77 1.80
C HIS A 105 0.48 -3.90 1.10
N PHE A 106 -0.59 -4.37 1.70
CA PHE A 106 -1.53 -5.25 1.02
C PHE A 106 -2.64 -4.41 0.38
N ILE A 107 -2.68 -4.43 -0.94
CA ILE A 107 -3.61 -3.63 -1.76
C ILE A 107 -4.50 -4.50 -2.66
N GLY A 108 -4.58 -5.81 -2.40
CA GLY A 108 -5.46 -6.74 -3.11
C GLY A 108 -6.77 -6.98 -2.39
N ALA A 109 -7.75 -7.60 -3.04
CA ALA A 109 -9.01 -7.95 -2.42
C ALA A 109 -8.78 -8.88 -1.21
N LEU A 110 -9.05 -8.38 -0.01
CA LEU A 110 -8.85 -9.13 1.22
C LEU A 110 -9.96 -10.18 1.40
N GLN A 111 -9.57 -11.43 1.58
CA GLN A 111 -10.46 -12.50 1.99
C GLN A 111 -10.34 -12.75 3.49
N SER A 112 -11.46 -12.95 4.18
CA SER A 112 -11.50 -13.14 5.63
C SER A 112 -10.63 -14.32 6.13
N ASN A 113 -10.49 -15.40 5.34
CA ASN A 113 -9.63 -16.54 5.66
C ASN A 113 -8.13 -16.25 5.48
N LYS A 114 -7.77 -15.13 4.84
CA LYS A 114 -6.39 -14.71 4.61
C LYS A 114 -5.87 -13.68 5.62
N CYS A 115 -6.74 -13.10 6.45
CA CYS A 115 -6.34 -12.16 7.50
C CYS A 115 -5.26 -12.76 8.42
N LYS A 116 -5.39 -14.05 8.77
CA LYS A 116 -4.41 -14.76 9.59
C LYS A 116 -3.01 -14.81 8.98
N ASP A 117 -2.92 -15.04 7.67
CA ASP A 117 -1.62 -15.18 7.02
C ASP A 117 -0.93 -13.81 6.88
N LEU A 118 -1.70 -12.77 6.55
CA LEU A 118 -1.19 -11.39 6.55
C LEU A 118 -0.73 -10.94 7.94
N ALA A 119 -1.52 -11.19 8.98
CA ALA A 119 -1.23 -10.76 10.34
C ALA A 119 0.06 -11.35 10.92
N LYS A 120 0.56 -12.48 10.39
CA LYS A 120 1.83 -13.08 10.78
C LYS A 120 3.07 -12.34 10.27
N VAL A 121 2.91 -11.52 9.24
CA VAL A 121 4.02 -10.74 8.66
C VAL A 121 4.35 -9.58 9.59
N ALA A 122 5.50 -9.65 10.27
CA ALA A 122 5.87 -8.67 11.30
C ALA A 122 5.97 -7.24 10.76
N ASN A 123 6.49 -7.09 9.54
CA ASN A 123 6.65 -5.83 8.83
C ASN A 123 5.51 -5.52 7.83
N LEU A 124 4.32 -6.09 8.07
CA LEU A 124 3.09 -5.65 7.40
C LEU A 124 2.76 -4.26 7.90
N TYR A 125 2.90 -3.28 7.03
CA TYR A 125 2.70 -1.87 7.33
C TYR A 125 1.25 -1.45 7.16
N ALA A 126 0.64 -1.81 6.01
CA ALA A 126 -0.72 -1.40 5.71
C ALA A 126 -1.56 -2.50 5.05
N VAL A 127 -2.88 -2.44 5.29
CA VAL A 127 -3.92 -3.16 4.55
C VAL A 127 -4.92 -2.13 4.05
N GLU A 128 -5.00 -1.94 2.73
CA GLU A 128 -5.72 -0.82 2.14
C GLU A 128 -7.09 -1.18 1.57
N THR A 129 -7.52 -2.41 1.78
CA THR A 129 -8.75 -2.98 1.19
C THR A 129 -9.70 -3.52 2.26
N ILE A 130 -9.88 -2.74 3.33
CA ILE A 130 -10.88 -3.05 4.36
C ILE A 130 -12.25 -2.59 3.85
N ASP A 131 -13.13 -3.54 3.59
CA ASP A 131 -14.47 -3.31 3.06
C ASP A 131 -15.59 -3.81 4.00
N SER A 132 -15.27 -4.34 5.18
CA SER A 132 -16.27 -4.80 6.13
C SER A 132 -15.72 -4.95 7.55
N LEU A 133 -16.60 -4.75 8.53
CA LEU A 133 -16.30 -4.93 9.95
C LEU A 133 -15.80 -6.35 10.27
N LYS A 134 -16.34 -7.36 9.59
CA LYS A 134 -15.89 -8.75 9.74
C LYS A 134 -14.41 -8.94 9.39
N LYS A 135 -13.91 -8.28 8.34
CA LYS A 135 -12.52 -8.41 7.91
C LYS A 135 -11.56 -7.70 8.86
N VAL A 136 -11.90 -6.48 9.28
CA VAL A 136 -11.03 -5.74 10.22
C VAL A 136 -10.96 -6.40 11.59
N ARG A 137 -12.08 -6.90 12.14
CA ARG A 137 -12.09 -7.67 13.40
C ARG A 137 -11.20 -8.91 13.32
N LYS A 138 -11.29 -9.66 12.22
CA LYS A 138 -10.43 -10.83 12.02
C LYS A 138 -8.94 -10.46 11.88
N LEU A 139 -8.63 -9.32 11.27
CA LEU A 139 -7.26 -8.83 11.16
C LEU A 139 -6.72 -8.43 12.54
N GLU A 140 -7.50 -7.68 13.33
CA GLU A 140 -7.19 -7.31 14.71
C GLU A 140 -6.90 -8.54 15.58
N GLU A 141 -7.85 -9.48 15.65
CA GLU A 141 -7.72 -10.74 16.42
C GLU A 141 -6.46 -11.53 16.01
N ALA A 142 -6.21 -11.61 14.70
CA ALA A 142 -5.06 -12.33 14.19
C ALA A 142 -3.75 -11.60 14.52
N ARG A 143 -3.70 -10.26 14.40
CA ARG A 143 -2.50 -9.47 14.73
C ARG A 143 -2.18 -9.58 16.21
N ALA A 144 -3.18 -9.42 17.08
CA ALA A 144 -3.05 -9.59 18.52
C ALA A 144 -2.49 -10.98 18.89
N LYS A 145 -2.91 -12.02 18.17
CA LYS A 145 -2.48 -13.39 18.43
C LYS A 145 -1.08 -13.71 17.96
N PHE A 146 -0.69 -13.24 16.76
CA PHE A 146 0.53 -13.69 16.10
C PHE A 146 1.69 -12.71 16.17
N GLN A 147 1.39 -11.41 16.34
CA GLN A 147 2.38 -10.33 16.36
C GLN A 147 1.97 -9.23 17.38
N PRO A 148 1.76 -9.58 18.67
CA PRO A 148 1.24 -8.64 19.67
C PRO A 148 2.16 -7.44 19.92
N ASP A 149 3.48 -7.64 19.75
CA ASP A 149 4.49 -6.60 19.99
C ASP A 149 4.89 -5.82 18.72
N ALA A 150 4.36 -6.22 17.56
CA ALA A 150 4.64 -5.51 16.31
C ALA A 150 3.80 -4.21 16.22
N PRO A 151 4.23 -3.21 15.44
CA PRO A 151 3.42 -2.02 15.19
C PRO A 151 2.02 -2.38 14.69
N ALA A 152 1.03 -1.58 15.09
CA ALA A 152 -0.32 -1.72 14.59
C ALA A 152 -0.35 -1.59 13.06
N ILE A 153 -1.16 -2.43 12.41
CA ILE A 153 -1.35 -2.38 10.96
C ILE A 153 -2.18 -1.14 10.63
N LEU A 154 -1.68 -0.29 9.74
CA LEU A 154 -2.44 0.83 9.21
C LEU A 154 -3.49 0.31 8.22
N CYS A 155 -4.74 0.73 8.36
CA CYS A 155 -5.83 0.27 7.52
C CYS A 155 -6.47 1.44 6.77
N SER A 156 -6.70 1.25 5.46
CA SER A 156 -7.57 2.14 4.70
C SER A 156 -8.89 1.41 4.39
N ILE A 157 -10.00 2.13 4.50
CA ILE A 157 -11.30 1.62 4.09
C ILE A 157 -11.41 1.76 2.58
N GLU A 158 -11.66 0.64 1.89
CA GLU A 158 -11.92 0.62 0.45
C GLU A 158 -13.34 1.12 0.19
N VAL A 159 -13.47 2.19 -0.60
CA VAL A 159 -14.74 2.80 -0.96
C VAL A 159 -15.05 2.52 -2.43
N ASN A 160 -16.23 1.99 -2.71
CA ASN A 160 -16.75 1.83 -4.07
C ASN A 160 -17.27 3.17 -4.59
N THR A 161 -16.39 3.94 -5.23
CA THR A 161 -16.72 5.26 -5.77
C THR A 161 -17.33 5.21 -7.16
N SER A 162 -17.25 4.07 -7.87
CA SER A 162 -17.80 3.91 -9.21
C SER A 162 -19.30 3.58 -9.22
N GLY A 163 -19.84 3.09 -8.09
CA GLY A 163 -21.21 2.62 -7.99
C GLY A 163 -21.49 1.29 -8.70
N GLU A 164 -20.48 0.63 -9.23
CA GLU A 164 -20.61 -0.68 -9.88
C GLU A 164 -20.80 -1.78 -8.81
N ALA A 165 -21.95 -2.45 -8.81
CA ALA A 165 -22.32 -3.44 -7.79
C ALA A 165 -21.37 -4.63 -7.68
N GLN A 166 -20.60 -4.94 -8.74
CA GLN A 166 -19.62 -6.04 -8.76
C GLN A 166 -18.25 -5.66 -8.21
N LYS A 167 -18.01 -4.36 -7.92
CA LYS A 167 -16.74 -3.91 -7.32
C LYS A 167 -16.77 -4.03 -5.81
N ALA A 168 -15.62 -4.36 -5.24
CA ALA A 168 -15.40 -4.33 -3.80
C ALA A 168 -15.43 -2.89 -3.28
N GLY A 169 -15.56 -2.74 -1.97
CA GLY A 169 -15.59 -1.47 -1.29
C GLY A 169 -16.95 -1.11 -0.72
N VAL A 170 -16.93 -0.31 0.30
CA VAL A 170 -18.12 0.20 0.98
C VAL A 170 -18.76 1.31 0.14
N SER A 171 -20.05 1.28 -0.04
CA SER A 171 -20.82 2.32 -0.77
C SER A 171 -21.86 3.02 0.09
N ASP A 172 -22.08 2.55 1.31
CA ASP A 172 -23.08 3.04 2.25
C ASP A 172 -22.43 3.84 3.40
N GLU A 173 -23.04 4.97 3.76
CA GLU A 173 -22.52 5.85 4.82
C GLU A 173 -22.55 5.18 6.19
N ALA A 174 -23.59 4.39 6.49
CA ALA A 174 -23.72 3.72 7.78
C ALA A 174 -22.61 2.68 7.95
N GLU A 175 -22.30 1.90 6.92
CA GLU A 175 -21.19 0.94 6.94
C GLU A 175 -19.83 1.64 7.07
N LEU A 176 -19.63 2.78 6.40
CA LEU A 176 -18.41 3.59 6.56
C LEU A 176 -18.26 4.09 7.99
N CYS A 177 -19.34 4.62 8.57
CA CYS A 177 -19.32 5.08 9.95
C CYS A 177 -19.07 3.94 10.94
N GLU A 178 -19.70 2.78 10.77
CA GLU A 178 -19.47 1.60 11.60
C GLU A 178 -17.99 1.16 11.60
N LEU A 179 -17.35 1.17 10.42
CA LEU A 179 -15.94 0.87 10.32
C LEU A 179 -15.06 1.90 11.03
N VAL A 180 -15.32 3.19 10.83
CA VAL A 180 -14.58 4.27 11.52
C VAL A 180 -14.74 4.15 13.02
N GLU A 181 -15.95 3.94 13.52
CA GLU A 181 -16.24 3.80 14.95
C GLU A 181 -15.53 2.58 15.57
N PHE A 182 -15.43 1.47 14.83
CA PHE A 182 -14.62 0.34 15.26
C PHE A 182 -13.15 0.73 15.43
N PHE A 183 -12.55 1.41 14.46
CA PHE A 183 -11.14 1.84 14.55
C PHE A 183 -10.89 2.84 15.67
N LEU A 184 -11.89 3.60 16.08
CA LEU A 184 -11.81 4.56 17.19
C LEU A 184 -12.12 3.92 18.56
N SER A 185 -12.61 2.69 18.57
CA SER A 185 -12.93 1.97 19.81
C SER A 185 -11.68 1.39 20.50
N GLU A 186 -11.85 1.00 21.76
CA GLU A 186 -10.79 0.31 22.51
C GLU A 186 -10.53 -1.13 22.02
N ASP A 187 -11.37 -1.65 21.14
CA ASP A 187 -11.21 -2.98 20.54
C ASP A 187 -10.14 -3.01 19.44
N ALA A 188 -9.81 -1.86 18.83
CA ALA A 188 -8.84 -1.73 17.77
C ALA A 188 -7.45 -1.35 18.32
N LYS A 189 -6.71 -2.34 18.85
CA LYS A 189 -5.38 -2.11 19.46
C LYS A 189 -4.23 -2.38 18.49
N HIS A 190 -4.42 -3.33 17.57
CA HIS A 190 -3.38 -3.79 16.65
C HIS A 190 -3.67 -3.40 15.19
N VAL A 191 -4.78 -2.71 14.94
CA VAL A 191 -5.10 -2.04 13.68
C VAL A 191 -5.40 -0.56 13.94
N ARG A 192 -5.11 0.31 12.97
CA ARG A 192 -5.39 1.76 13.05
C ARG A 192 -5.92 2.26 11.73
N LEU A 193 -6.94 3.12 11.78
CA LEU A 193 -7.42 3.81 10.60
C LEU A 193 -6.35 4.80 10.10
N ARG A 194 -5.97 4.65 8.84
CA ARG A 194 -5.08 5.55 8.12
C ARG A 194 -5.88 6.48 7.20
N GLY A 195 -6.84 5.93 6.47
CA GLY A 195 -7.55 6.70 5.47
C GLY A 195 -8.57 5.94 4.67
N LEU A 196 -8.85 6.45 3.49
CA LEU A 196 -9.74 5.85 2.50
C LEU A 196 -8.96 5.47 1.26
N MET A 197 -9.41 4.42 0.57
CA MET A 197 -8.82 3.95 -0.69
C MET A 197 -9.90 3.73 -1.74
N THR A 198 -9.58 4.00 -2.99
CA THR A 198 -10.37 3.53 -4.14
C THR A 198 -9.47 3.07 -5.27
N ILE A 199 -9.97 2.10 -6.06
CA ILE A 199 -9.29 1.63 -7.27
C ILE A 199 -9.78 2.42 -8.50
N GLY A 200 -11.00 2.94 -8.45
CA GLY A 200 -11.63 3.63 -9.58
C GLY A 200 -12.04 2.69 -10.71
N SER A 201 -12.78 3.22 -11.69
CA SER A 201 -13.12 2.51 -12.92
C SER A 201 -12.04 2.73 -13.99
N TRP A 202 -11.97 1.81 -14.94
CA TRP A 202 -11.05 1.94 -16.07
C TRP A 202 -11.40 3.17 -16.92
N ASP A 203 -12.68 3.41 -17.15
CA ASP A 203 -13.18 4.53 -17.97
C ASP A 203 -12.85 5.89 -17.32
N ALA A 204 -13.06 6.03 -16.01
CA ALA A 204 -12.71 7.26 -15.30
C ALA A 204 -11.21 7.53 -15.28
N SER A 205 -10.39 6.47 -15.17
CA SER A 205 -8.92 6.58 -15.19
C SER A 205 -8.34 6.94 -16.55
N HIS A 206 -9.08 6.73 -17.64
CA HIS A 206 -8.65 7.01 -19.02
C HIS A 206 -9.48 8.11 -19.69
N ALA A 207 -10.35 8.80 -18.93
CA ALA A 207 -11.06 9.96 -19.44
C ALA A 207 -10.08 11.10 -19.76
N ALA A 208 -10.38 11.83 -20.84
CA ALA A 208 -9.58 12.99 -21.23
C ALA A 208 -9.62 14.07 -20.15
N ASP A 209 -8.56 14.88 -20.11
CA ASP A 209 -8.25 15.93 -19.14
C ASP A 209 -9.45 16.52 -18.38
N GLY A 210 -9.50 16.25 -17.09
CA GLY A 210 -10.55 16.73 -16.22
C GLY A 210 -10.41 16.24 -14.79
N GLU A 211 -11.36 16.62 -13.97
CA GLU A 211 -11.52 16.12 -12.60
C GLU A 211 -12.09 14.69 -12.67
N ASN A 212 -11.43 13.74 -12.02
CA ASN A 212 -11.93 12.38 -11.92
C ASN A 212 -13.08 12.35 -10.88
N PRO A 213 -14.34 12.06 -11.28
CA PRO A 213 -15.49 12.10 -10.38
C PRO A 213 -15.40 11.09 -9.24
N GLU A 214 -14.70 9.97 -9.44
CA GLU A 214 -14.52 8.94 -8.41
C GLU A 214 -13.52 9.39 -7.34
N PHE A 215 -12.47 10.12 -7.73
CA PHE A 215 -11.55 10.73 -6.77
C PHE A 215 -12.22 11.89 -6.00
N ALA A 216 -13.06 12.69 -6.69
CA ALA A 216 -13.86 13.71 -6.04
C ALA A 216 -14.83 13.11 -5.02
N ALA A 217 -15.46 11.96 -5.33
CA ALA A 217 -16.32 11.22 -4.41
C ALA A 217 -15.55 10.74 -3.18
N LEU A 218 -14.35 10.17 -3.36
CA LEU A 218 -13.50 9.74 -2.23
C LEU A 218 -13.09 10.92 -1.35
N ALA A 219 -12.69 12.04 -1.97
CA ALA A 219 -12.33 13.27 -1.26
C ALA A 219 -13.53 13.88 -0.50
N LYS A 220 -14.75 13.72 -1.03
CA LYS A 220 -15.98 14.09 -0.32
C LYS A 220 -16.18 13.25 0.94
N TRP A 221 -16.04 11.93 0.84
CA TRP A 221 -16.15 11.03 2.00
C TRP A 221 -15.11 11.36 3.07
N LYS A 222 -13.87 11.60 2.67
CA LYS A 222 -12.83 12.08 3.61
C LYS A 222 -13.31 13.31 4.38
N ARG A 223 -13.80 14.36 3.71
CA ARG A 223 -14.27 15.58 4.38
C ARG A 223 -15.41 15.34 5.35
N VAL A 224 -16.36 14.47 4.98
CA VAL A 224 -17.49 14.10 5.84
C VAL A 224 -17.02 13.39 7.11
N LEU A 225 -16.15 12.38 6.95
CA LEU A 225 -15.65 11.60 8.08
C LEU A 225 -14.69 12.40 8.97
N ASP A 226 -13.81 13.20 8.37
CA ASP A 226 -12.92 14.09 9.11
C ASP A 226 -13.70 15.08 9.96
N GLY A 227 -14.74 15.70 9.39
CA GLY A 227 -15.60 16.64 10.11
C GLY A 227 -16.41 15.98 11.22
N LYS A 228 -16.93 14.77 10.98
CA LYS A 228 -17.77 14.04 11.95
C LYS A 228 -16.96 13.51 13.13
N TYR A 229 -15.76 13.02 12.91
CA TYR A 229 -14.98 12.31 13.92
C TYR A 229 -13.69 13.05 14.35
N GLY A 230 -13.43 14.25 13.84
CA GLY A 230 -12.21 15.02 14.16
C GLY A 230 -10.94 14.38 13.63
N LEU A 231 -11.00 13.72 12.46
CA LEU A 231 -9.90 12.98 11.86
C LEU A 231 -9.15 13.84 10.82
N ASN A 232 -8.04 13.29 10.34
CA ASN A 232 -7.33 13.78 9.16
C ASN A 232 -6.91 12.57 8.32
N LEU A 233 -7.88 11.97 7.63
CA LEU A 233 -7.69 10.76 6.84
C LEU A 233 -6.80 10.99 5.63
N GLU A 234 -5.99 10.00 5.30
CA GLU A 234 -5.23 9.97 4.05
C GLU A 234 -6.10 9.42 2.90
N LEU A 235 -5.72 9.74 1.65
CA LEU A 235 -6.36 9.22 0.45
C LEU A 235 -5.36 8.40 -0.37
N SER A 236 -5.62 7.09 -0.51
CA SER A 236 -4.90 6.20 -1.42
C SER A 236 -5.70 6.07 -2.71
N MET A 237 -5.32 6.83 -3.73
CA MET A 237 -5.96 6.85 -5.04
C MET A 237 -4.98 7.30 -6.12
N GLY A 238 -5.17 6.81 -7.34
CA GLY A 238 -4.30 7.08 -8.49
C GLY A 238 -3.28 5.97 -8.76
N MET A 239 -3.17 5.65 -10.03
CA MET A 239 -2.29 4.64 -10.61
C MET A 239 -1.50 5.22 -11.79
N SER A 240 -0.76 4.41 -12.54
CA SER A 240 0.08 4.85 -13.68
C SER A 240 -0.64 5.77 -14.68
N ALA A 241 -1.93 5.57 -14.91
CA ALA A 241 -2.69 6.33 -15.91
C ALA A 241 -3.21 7.68 -15.38
N ASP A 242 -3.52 7.79 -14.08
CA ASP A 242 -4.32 8.89 -13.51
C ASP A 242 -3.74 9.52 -12.23
N PHE A 243 -2.52 9.15 -11.83
CA PHE A 243 -1.93 9.67 -10.58
C PHE A 243 -1.81 11.19 -10.52
N ALA A 244 -1.61 11.86 -11.67
CA ALA A 244 -1.56 13.32 -11.71
C ALA A 244 -2.92 13.96 -11.36
N ALA A 245 -4.03 13.41 -11.87
CA ALA A 245 -5.37 13.82 -11.49
C ALA A 245 -5.65 13.53 -9.99
N ALA A 246 -5.26 12.35 -9.51
CA ALA A 246 -5.39 11.98 -8.11
C ALA A 246 -4.66 12.97 -7.18
N MET A 247 -3.45 13.39 -7.53
CA MET A 247 -2.68 14.36 -6.75
C MET A 247 -3.34 15.73 -6.71
N ARG A 248 -3.87 16.22 -7.85
CA ARG A 248 -4.66 17.46 -7.88
C ARG A 248 -5.89 17.40 -6.97
N GLN A 249 -6.48 16.21 -6.82
CA GLN A 249 -7.66 15.96 -6.00
C GLN A 249 -7.35 15.51 -4.57
N GLY A 250 -6.07 15.64 -4.13
CA GLY A 250 -5.68 15.48 -2.73
C GLY A 250 -5.16 14.11 -2.33
N SER A 251 -4.78 13.24 -3.27
CA SER A 251 -4.17 11.94 -2.95
C SER A 251 -2.95 12.10 -2.05
N SER A 252 -2.84 11.25 -1.01
CA SER A 252 -1.67 11.12 -0.13
C SER A 252 -0.81 9.92 -0.53
N GLU A 253 -1.33 9.03 -1.39
CA GLU A 253 -0.62 7.86 -1.87
C GLU A 253 -1.04 7.52 -3.30
N VAL A 254 -0.04 7.33 -4.16
CA VAL A 254 -0.22 6.84 -5.53
C VAL A 254 0.45 5.47 -5.71
N ARG A 255 -0.23 4.54 -6.40
CA ARG A 255 0.16 3.13 -6.51
C ARG A 255 0.61 2.81 -7.93
N ILE A 256 1.92 2.76 -8.16
CA ILE A 256 2.49 2.61 -9.50
C ILE A 256 3.23 1.28 -9.64
N GLY A 257 2.82 0.48 -10.61
CA GLY A 257 3.41 -0.84 -10.87
C GLY A 257 4.03 -0.94 -12.25
N THR A 258 3.22 -0.90 -13.30
CA THR A 258 3.66 -1.16 -14.68
C THR A 258 4.77 -0.21 -15.16
N ASP A 259 4.69 1.07 -14.80
CA ASP A 259 5.70 2.07 -15.20
C ASP A 259 7.05 1.83 -14.51
N ILE A 260 7.07 1.18 -13.33
CA ILE A 260 8.30 0.87 -12.58
C ILE A 260 8.84 -0.51 -12.98
N PHE A 261 7.98 -1.54 -12.93
CA PHE A 261 8.41 -2.94 -13.04
C PHE A 261 8.23 -3.54 -14.45
N GLY A 262 7.61 -2.79 -15.37
CA GLY A 262 7.26 -3.27 -16.71
C GLY A 262 5.96 -4.09 -16.74
N ALA A 263 5.56 -4.53 -17.94
CA ALA A 263 4.33 -5.29 -18.18
C ALA A 263 4.24 -6.54 -17.30
N ARG A 264 3.00 -6.93 -16.99
CA ARG A 264 2.73 -8.19 -16.26
C ARG A 264 3.06 -9.38 -17.16
N PRO A 265 3.56 -10.50 -16.61
CA PRO A 265 3.68 -11.73 -17.37
C PRO A 265 2.30 -12.14 -17.89
N ALA A 266 2.27 -12.70 -19.11
CA ALA A 266 1.03 -13.23 -19.68
C ALA A 266 0.44 -14.30 -18.73
N ARG A 267 -0.88 -14.26 -18.52
CA ARG A 267 -1.56 -15.34 -17.79
C ARG A 267 -1.39 -16.63 -18.59
N LYS A 268 -0.78 -17.64 -17.96
CA LYS A 268 -0.76 -19.01 -18.49
C LYS A 268 -2.13 -19.64 -18.35
#